data_fbcff686f8796d815f7b2c50fdbd0775
#
_entry.id   fbcff686f8796d815f7b2c50fdbd0775
#
_cell.length_a   1.000
_cell.length_b   1.000
_cell.length_c   1.000
_cell.angle_alpha   90.00
_cell.angle_beta   90.00
_cell.angle_gamma   90.00
#
_symmetry.space_group_name_H-M   'P 1'
#
loop_
_entity.id
_entity.type
_entity.pdbx_description
1 polymer ?
#
loop_
_entity_poly.entity_id
_entity_poly.type
_entity_poly.pdbx_seq_one_letter_code
_entity_poly.pdbx_strand_id
1 'polypeptide(L)'
;ITAYIPTNLISITDGQIFLDTKLFNQGIRPAVNVELSVSRVGGAAQTRACKQMIKSLRLELAQYHELAGFAQFGTELDEISQKALARGRIVYELLRQGIYVNYSFVDQALMLFLFQERYLDTLEL
;
A
#
# COMPACT_ATOMS: atom_id res chain seq x y z
N ILE A 1 10.48 -12.67 -13.33
CA ILE A 1 10.97 -12.98 -11.96
C ILE A 1 11.63 -14.36 -11.89
N THR A 2 11.34 -15.24 -12.86
CA THR A 2 11.91 -16.59 -12.90
C THR A 2 13.31 -16.70 -13.53
N ALA A 3 13.86 -15.61 -14.08
CA ALA A 3 15.22 -15.59 -14.60
C ALA A 3 16.25 -15.81 -13.47
N TYR A 4 17.38 -16.44 -13.80
CA TYR A 4 18.41 -16.85 -12.83
C TYR A 4 18.97 -15.68 -12.00
N ILE A 5 19.31 -14.55 -12.64
CA ILE A 5 19.90 -13.39 -11.93
C ILE A 5 18.92 -12.75 -10.94
N PRO A 6 17.66 -12.41 -11.32
CA PRO A 6 16.67 -11.91 -10.36
C PRO A 6 16.38 -12.89 -9.23
N THR A 7 16.24 -14.19 -9.50
CA THR A 7 16.00 -15.22 -8.48
C THR A 7 17.15 -15.31 -7.49
N ASN A 8 18.39 -15.24 -7.99
CA ASN A 8 19.57 -15.25 -7.14
C ASN A 8 19.67 -13.99 -6.26
N LEU A 9 19.36 -12.82 -6.80
CA LEU A 9 19.31 -11.57 -6.02
C LEU A 9 18.26 -11.61 -4.92
N ILE A 10 17.07 -12.13 -5.20
CA ILE A 10 15.99 -12.28 -4.20
C ILE A 10 16.42 -13.18 -3.04
N SER A 11 17.20 -14.22 -3.29
CA SER A 11 17.65 -15.14 -2.26
C SER A 11 18.84 -14.61 -1.42
N ILE A 12 19.64 -13.71 -1.98
CA ILE A 12 20.82 -13.13 -1.29
C ILE A 12 20.46 -11.87 -0.50
N THR A 13 19.59 -11.03 -1.03
CA THR A 13 19.21 -9.77 -0.39
C THR A 13 18.21 -9.98 0.75
N ASP A 14 18.13 -8.98 1.62
CA ASP A 14 17.23 -8.97 2.78
C ASP A 14 15.77 -8.71 2.42
N GLY A 15 15.52 -8.33 1.21
CA GLY A 15 14.22 -8.02 0.66
C GLY A 15 14.35 -7.24 -0.63
N GLN A 16 13.21 -6.88 -1.20
CA GLN A 16 13.13 -6.14 -2.45
C GLN A 16 11.94 -5.18 -2.43
N ILE A 17 12.10 -4.08 -3.13
CA ILE A 17 11.01 -3.14 -3.43
C ILE A 17 10.76 -3.22 -4.94
N PHE A 18 9.58 -3.71 -5.32
CA PHE A 18 9.17 -3.78 -6.72
C PHE A 18 8.49 -2.49 -7.14
N LEU A 19 9.00 -1.89 -8.22
CA LEU A 19 8.36 -0.76 -8.88
C LEU A 19 7.55 -1.25 -10.06
N ASP A 20 6.35 -0.71 -10.23
CA ASP A 20 5.42 -1.11 -11.28
C ASP A 20 5.09 0.09 -12.18
N THR A 21 5.36 -0.08 -13.48
CA THR A 21 5.07 0.95 -14.49
C THR A 21 3.57 1.28 -14.59
N LYS A 22 2.71 0.29 -14.37
CA LYS A 22 1.25 0.51 -14.40
C LYS A 22 0.82 1.45 -13.26
N LEU A 23 1.33 1.23 -12.06
CA LEU A 23 1.07 2.10 -10.91
C LEU A 23 1.60 3.51 -11.17
N PHE A 24 2.78 3.63 -11.76
CA PHE A 24 3.35 4.93 -12.11
C PHE A 24 2.46 5.71 -13.08
N ASN A 25 1.98 5.05 -14.13
CA ASN A 25 1.09 5.65 -15.14
C ASN A 25 -0.28 6.01 -14.57
N GLN A 26 -0.73 5.34 -13.53
CA GLN A 26 -1.96 5.67 -12.79
C GLN A 26 -1.79 6.84 -11.83
N GLY A 27 -0.59 7.42 -11.74
CA GLY A 27 -0.28 8.54 -10.84
C GLY A 27 0.03 8.13 -9.41
N ILE A 28 0.19 6.83 -9.14
CA ILE A 28 0.61 6.31 -7.85
C ILE A 28 2.13 6.45 -7.75
N ARG A 29 2.59 7.38 -6.92
CA ARG A 29 4.01 7.71 -6.76
C ARG A 29 4.34 7.89 -5.28
N PRO A 30 5.29 7.11 -4.74
CA PRO A 30 6.13 6.12 -5.42
C PRO A 30 5.34 4.91 -5.94
N ALA A 31 5.72 4.41 -7.12
CA ALA A 31 5.04 3.31 -7.82
C ALA A 31 5.43 1.93 -7.23
N VAL A 32 5.36 1.80 -5.93
CA VAL A 32 5.76 0.60 -5.19
C VAL A 32 4.61 -0.40 -5.19
N ASN A 33 4.89 -1.60 -5.69
CA ASN A 33 3.96 -2.72 -5.55
C ASN A 33 4.10 -3.34 -4.16
N VAL A 34 3.16 -3.03 -3.29
CA VAL A 34 3.18 -3.45 -1.87
C VAL A 34 3.00 -4.96 -1.71
N GLU A 35 2.28 -5.61 -2.62
CA GLU A 35 2.02 -7.05 -2.55
C GLU A 35 3.27 -7.88 -2.84
N LEU A 36 4.04 -7.46 -3.86
CA LEU A 36 5.26 -8.16 -4.27
C LEU A 36 6.49 -7.76 -3.45
N SER A 37 6.45 -6.60 -2.82
CA SER A 37 7.58 -6.09 -2.05
C SER A 37 7.69 -6.78 -0.69
N VAL A 38 8.89 -7.14 -0.32
CA VAL A 38 9.20 -7.84 0.93
C VAL A 38 10.40 -7.21 1.61
N SER A 39 10.34 -7.06 2.92
CA SER A 39 11.50 -6.71 3.74
C SER A 39 11.55 -7.63 4.96
N ARG A 40 12.62 -8.42 5.07
CA ARG A 40 12.78 -9.40 6.17
C ARG A 40 13.14 -8.70 7.48
N VAL A 41 14.05 -7.71 7.42
CA VAL A 41 14.52 -6.95 8.58
C VAL A 41 13.66 -5.70 8.84
N GLY A 42 13.04 -5.14 7.80
CA GLY A 42 12.23 -3.94 7.92
C GLY A 42 11.11 -4.04 8.96
N GLY A 43 10.45 -5.19 9.04
CA GLY A 43 9.44 -5.45 10.06
C GLY A 43 9.98 -5.43 11.50
N ALA A 44 11.21 -5.89 11.70
CA ALA A 44 11.89 -5.83 13.00
C ALA A 44 12.39 -4.43 13.33
N ALA A 45 12.78 -3.67 12.32
CA ALA A 45 13.27 -2.29 12.45
C ALA A 45 12.15 -1.26 12.69
N GLN A 46 10.90 -1.58 12.37
CA GLN A 46 9.76 -0.70 12.60
C GLN A 46 9.55 -0.39 14.07
N THR A 47 9.17 0.86 14.37
CA THR A 47 8.71 1.21 15.70
C THR A 47 7.45 0.41 16.06
N ARG A 48 7.24 0.15 17.36
CA ARG A 48 6.09 -0.60 17.84
C ARG A 48 4.75 0.02 17.41
N ALA A 49 4.67 1.35 17.42
CA ALA A 49 3.50 2.09 16.98
C ALA A 49 3.20 1.84 15.48
N CYS A 50 4.18 2.06 14.60
CA CYS A 50 4.01 1.80 13.16
C CYS A 50 3.65 0.34 12.87
N LYS A 51 4.27 -0.60 13.57
CA LYS A 51 4.00 -2.02 13.38
C LYS A 51 2.55 -2.40 13.69
N GLN A 52 1.96 -1.79 14.72
CA GLN A 52 0.54 -1.99 15.05
C GLN A 52 -0.39 -1.36 14.00
N MET A 53 -0.05 -0.16 13.50
CA MET A 53 -0.88 0.58 12.54
C MET A 53 -0.88 -0.04 11.14
N ILE A 54 0.21 -0.68 10.73
CA ILE A 54 0.36 -1.25 9.37
C ILE A 54 -0.28 -2.63 9.24
N LYS A 55 -0.60 -3.29 10.34
CA LYS A 55 -0.98 -4.70 10.34
C LYS A 55 -2.10 -5.06 9.36
N SER A 56 -3.10 -4.21 9.22
CA SER A 56 -4.25 -4.43 8.32
C SER A 56 -4.06 -3.83 6.92
N LEU A 57 -3.09 -2.93 6.75
CA LEU A 57 -2.94 -2.13 5.54
C LEU A 57 -2.74 -2.98 4.27
N ARG A 58 -1.90 -4.00 4.35
CA ARG A 58 -1.64 -4.89 3.21
C ARG A 58 -2.88 -5.66 2.79
N LEU A 59 -3.67 -6.12 3.76
CA LEU A 59 -4.92 -6.82 3.49
C LEU A 59 -5.93 -5.88 2.81
N GLU A 60 -6.05 -4.66 3.27
CA GLU A 60 -6.95 -3.66 2.67
C GLU A 60 -6.54 -3.29 1.25
N LEU A 61 -5.24 -3.18 0.98
CA LEU A 61 -4.73 -2.96 -0.39
C LEU A 61 -4.99 -4.14 -1.30
N ALA A 62 -4.78 -5.37 -0.83
CA ALA A 62 -5.08 -6.57 -1.61
C ALA A 62 -6.58 -6.66 -1.96
N GLN A 63 -7.46 -6.40 -1.01
CA GLN A 63 -8.91 -6.33 -1.25
C GLN A 63 -9.27 -5.23 -2.24
N TYR A 64 -8.65 -4.06 -2.14
CA TYR A 64 -8.85 -2.97 -3.10
C TYR A 64 -8.49 -3.39 -4.52
N HIS A 65 -7.34 -4.03 -4.73
CA HIS A 65 -6.90 -4.48 -6.05
C HIS A 65 -7.84 -5.51 -6.65
N GLU A 66 -8.30 -6.46 -5.85
CA GLU A 66 -9.27 -7.47 -6.28
C GLU A 66 -10.59 -6.82 -6.72
N LEU A 67 -11.15 -5.95 -5.87
CA LEU A 67 -12.40 -5.26 -6.15
C LEU A 67 -12.29 -4.25 -7.30
N ALA A 68 -11.17 -3.55 -7.43
CA ALA A 68 -10.92 -2.64 -8.56
C ALA A 68 -10.92 -3.38 -9.90
N GLY A 69 -10.42 -4.60 -9.94
CA GLY A 69 -10.52 -5.47 -11.12
C GLY A 69 -11.97 -5.76 -11.50
N PHE A 70 -12.82 -6.09 -10.55
CA PHE A 70 -14.25 -6.31 -10.80
C PHE A 70 -14.99 -5.03 -11.20
N ALA A 71 -14.67 -3.89 -10.60
CA ALA A 71 -15.29 -2.61 -10.93
C ALA A 71 -15.05 -2.19 -12.39
N GLN A 72 -13.91 -2.54 -12.97
CA GLN A 72 -13.59 -2.27 -14.37
C GLN A 72 -14.51 -3.01 -15.36
N PHE A 73 -15.08 -4.13 -14.96
CA PHE A 73 -16.01 -4.91 -15.78
C PHE A 73 -17.48 -4.44 -15.68
N GLY A 74 -17.74 -3.31 -15.02
CA GLY A 74 -19.09 -2.75 -14.89
C GLY A 74 -20.02 -3.56 -13.98
N THR A 75 -19.48 -4.46 -13.16
CA THR A 75 -20.25 -5.23 -12.20
C THR A 75 -20.72 -4.32 -11.07
N GLU A 76 -22.00 -4.36 -10.75
CA GLU A 76 -22.52 -3.67 -9.57
C GLU A 76 -21.91 -4.30 -8.31
N LEU A 77 -21.30 -3.43 -7.49
CA LEU A 77 -20.74 -3.83 -6.22
C LEU A 77 -21.74 -3.56 -5.09
N ASP A 78 -21.77 -4.44 -4.11
CA ASP A 78 -22.52 -4.23 -2.89
C ASP A 78 -21.92 -3.06 -2.06
N GLU A 79 -22.65 -2.61 -1.07
CA GLU A 79 -22.26 -1.47 -0.23
C GLU A 79 -20.93 -1.72 0.50
N ILE A 80 -20.70 -2.95 0.93
CA ILE A 80 -19.46 -3.35 1.64
C ILE A 80 -18.26 -3.23 0.71
N SER A 81 -18.38 -3.71 -0.52
CA SER A 81 -17.32 -3.62 -1.53
C SER A 81 -17.04 -2.18 -1.95
N GLN A 82 -18.07 -1.34 -2.07
CA GLN A 82 -17.89 0.10 -2.35
C GLN A 82 -17.13 0.80 -1.22
N LYS A 83 -17.43 0.49 0.03
CA LYS A 83 -16.68 1.02 1.20
C LYS A 83 -15.23 0.56 1.19
N ALA A 84 -14.97 -0.71 0.86
CA ALA A 84 -13.61 -1.23 0.75
C ALA A 84 -12.82 -0.53 -0.36
N LEU A 85 -13.44 -0.25 -1.52
CA LEU A 85 -12.83 0.54 -2.59
C LEU A 85 -12.51 1.97 -2.17
N ALA A 86 -13.42 2.64 -1.47
CA ALA A 86 -13.21 3.99 -0.96
C ALA A 86 -12.03 4.02 0.02
N ARG A 87 -11.95 3.08 0.94
CA ARG A 87 -10.82 2.96 1.87
C ARG A 87 -9.50 2.70 1.15
N GLY A 88 -9.48 1.85 0.15
CA GLY A 88 -8.29 1.59 -0.66
C GLY A 88 -7.77 2.83 -1.38
N ARG A 89 -8.66 3.69 -1.88
CA ARG A 89 -8.28 4.99 -2.48
C ARG A 89 -7.63 5.90 -1.44
N ILE A 90 -8.17 5.97 -0.23
CA ILE A 90 -7.60 6.75 0.87
C ILE A 90 -6.19 6.25 1.19
N VAL A 91 -5.97 4.95 1.24
CA VAL A 91 -4.63 4.37 1.46
C VAL A 91 -3.64 4.83 0.38
N TYR A 92 -4.05 4.79 -0.89
CA TYR A 92 -3.16 5.23 -1.98
C TYR A 92 -2.84 6.71 -1.90
N GLU A 93 -3.79 7.56 -1.55
CA GLU A 93 -3.52 8.99 -1.34
C GLU A 93 -2.59 9.21 -0.13
N LEU A 94 -2.78 8.46 0.93
CA LEU A 94 -1.94 8.53 2.12
C LEU A 94 -0.48 8.13 1.83
N LEU A 95 -0.29 7.13 0.98
CA LEU A 95 1.03 6.63 0.59
C LEU A 95 1.67 7.45 -0.53
N ARG A 96 0.92 8.37 -1.15
CA ARG A 96 1.46 9.24 -2.19
C ARG A 96 2.48 10.20 -1.60
N GLN A 97 3.63 10.27 -2.24
CA GLN A 97 4.75 11.07 -1.76
C GLN A 97 5.46 11.75 -2.94
N GLY A 98 5.72 13.04 -2.82
CA GLY A 98 6.49 13.79 -3.79
C GLY A 98 7.98 13.44 -3.75
N ILE A 99 8.69 13.79 -4.83
CA ILE A 99 10.14 13.63 -4.91
C ILE A 99 10.80 14.51 -3.84
N TYR A 100 11.73 13.94 -3.08
CA TYR A 100 12.44 14.60 -1.97
C TYR A 100 11.56 15.05 -0.79
N VAL A 101 10.32 14.60 -0.72
CA VAL A 101 9.45 14.83 0.45
C VAL A 101 9.65 13.71 1.45
N ASN A 102 10.03 14.05 2.67
CA ASN A 102 10.24 13.10 3.76
C ASN A 102 9.23 13.35 4.88
N TYR A 103 8.70 12.27 5.44
CA TYR A 103 7.86 12.32 6.63
C TYR A 103 8.60 11.74 7.83
N SER A 104 8.49 12.38 8.98
CA SER A 104 8.98 11.81 10.24
C SER A 104 8.21 10.53 10.58
N PHE A 105 8.81 9.65 11.40
CA PHE A 105 8.09 8.45 11.83
C PHE A 105 6.85 8.77 12.67
N VAL A 106 6.83 9.92 13.36
CA VAL A 106 5.68 10.40 14.12
C VAL A 106 4.53 10.78 13.18
N ASP A 107 4.83 11.53 12.11
CA ASP A 107 3.85 11.90 11.10
C ASP A 107 3.28 10.67 10.40
N GLN A 108 4.13 9.72 10.04
CA GLN A 108 3.71 8.44 9.45
C GLN A 108 2.78 7.67 10.39
N ALA A 109 3.15 7.53 11.65
CA ALA A 109 2.35 6.84 12.65
C ALA A 109 1.00 7.53 12.88
N LEU A 110 0.98 8.86 12.91
CA LEU A 110 -0.24 9.65 13.07
C LEU A 110 -1.19 9.48 11.88
N MET A 111 -0.67 9.57 10.65
CA MET A 111 -1.48 9.37 9.44
C MET A 111 -2.09 7.97 9.40
N LEU A 112 -1.31 6.94 9.71
CA LEU A 112 -1.78 5.56 9.76
C LEU A 112 -2.80 5.34 10.88
N PHE A 113 -2.62 5.99 12.02
CA PHE A 113 -3.58 5.95 13.12
C PHE A 113 -4.93 6.57 12.71
N LEU A 114 -4.90 7.75 12.11
CA LEU A 114 -6.12 8.41 11.61
C LEU A 114 -6.87 7.55 10.59
N PHE A 115 -6.13 6.86 9.73
CA PHE A 115 -6.72 5.92 8.79
C PHE A 115 -7.33 4.71 9.49
N GLN A 116 -6.63 4.10 10.44
CA GLN A 116 -7.09 2.92 11.16
C GLN A 116 -8.35 3.19 11.98
N GLU A 117 -8.42 4.35 12.64
CA GLU A 117 -9.58 4.81 13.43
C GLU A 117 -10.70 5.40 12.56
N ARG A 118 -10.60 5.28 11.24
CA ARG A 118 -11.60 5.72 10.26
C ARG A 118 -11.92 7.22 10.23
N TYR A 119 -11.07 8.06 10.79
CA TYR A 119 -11.25 9.51 10.72
C TYR A 119 -11.17 10.07 9.30
N LEU A 120 -10.47 9.36 8.39
CA LEU A 120 -10.30 9.75 6.99
C LEU A 120 -11.43 9.26 6.08
N ASP A 121 -12.29 8.38 6.54
CA ASP A 121 -13.36 7.78 5.73
C ASP A 121 -14.42 8.78 5.27
N THR A 122 -14.51 9.93 5.93
CA THR A 122 -15.46 11.02 5.63
C THR A 122 -14.89 12.10 4.72
N LEU A 123 -13.60 12.02 4.37
CA LEU A 123 -12.96 13.00 3.51
C LEU A 123 -13.27 12.73 2.04
N GLU A 124 -13.62 13.78 1.31
CA GLU A 124 -13.68 13.76 -0.14
C GLU A 124 -12.27 13.95 -0.71
N LEU A 125 -11.87 13.05 -1.61
CA LEU A 125 -10.56 13.03 -2.27
C LEU A 125 -10.59 13.74 -3.62
#